data_38f26f7429de4240b4ec4e4c59921985
#
_entry.id   38f26f7429de4240b4ec4e4c59921985
#
_cell.length_a   1.000
_cell.length_b   1.000
_cell.length_c   1.000
_cell.angle_alpha   90.00
_cell.angle_beta   90.00
_cell.angle_gamma   90.00
#
_symmetry.space_group_name_H-M   'P 1'
#
loop_
_entity.id
_entity.type
_entity.pdbx_description
1 polymer ?
#
loop_
_entity_poly.entity_id
_entity_poly.type
_entity_poly.pdbx_seq_one_letter_code
_entity_poly.pdbx_strand_id
1 'polypeptide(L)'
;MKVTVIDCSVSGHRETYYKQFAQTWAGMGYETSLIAPDGKGIQEAVAFQPVSALPLLPLPAGKPLQKKLVVLRNAVIRLRNLYRLRRSLQRLNPDLVFFACLDDMLPTLAPLWLFNLLLPYQWSGLLVQSALPPYHRGMPDTRPFLRSKNCVGVGILNEYSAKDLETFQRHILLFPDFADLSAPATNYPLLRKLKEKARGRKVISLLGSINFRKGIKLLLESIPLLPKDEYFFLIAGKSSLTAQQENDLRAFGESRNNCLFSLEKIPDESCFNALIAESDLIFAAYKQFTGSSNLLTKAAAFRKLVIVSRGLCMGRRVEQYGTGQTTGEDNAGECSAAIRSLCTETKMNTQAFARYAHEHEVEKLITCFNQISKHIQ
;
A
#
# COMPACT_ATOMS: atom_id res chain seq x y z
N MET A 1 7.06 28.89 4.59
CA MET A 1 6.54 28.18 3.42
C MET A 1 5.20 27.55 3.78
N LYS A 2 4.21 27.69 2.90
CA LYS A 2 2.87 27.11 3.03
C LYS A 2 2.76 25.84 2.21
N VAL A 3 2.44 24.74 2.86
CA VAL A 3 2.29 23.42 2.21
C VAL A 3 0.84 22.98 2.29
N THR A 4 0.26 22.58 1.16
CA THR A 4 -1.07 21.97 1.13
C THR A 4 -0.95 20.52 0.73
N VAL A 5 -1.22 19.60 1.67
CA VAL A 5 -1.29 18.17 1.42
C VAL A 5 -2.67 17.79 0.90
N ILE A 6 -2.73 16.97 -0.14
CA ILE A 6 -3.98 16.60 -0.81
C ILE A 6 -4.09 15.09 -0.98
N ASP A 7 -5.23 14.53 -0.60
CA ASP A 7 -5.71 13.22 -1.05
C ASP A 7 -7.22 13.25 -1.32
N CYS A 8 -7.66 12.54 -2.34
CA CYS A 8 -9.06 12.49 -2.74
C CYS A 8 -9.74 11.14 -2.47
N SER A 9 -9.07 10.21 -1.80
CA SER A 9 -9.57 8.85 -1.59
C SER A 9 -9.54 8.42 -0.12
N VAL A 10 -10.52 7.60 0.25
CA VAL A 10 -10.63 6.97 1.59
C VAL A 10 -10.24 5.49 1.59
N SER A 11 -9.64 4.98 0.51
CA SER A 11 -9.40 3.54 0.36
C SER A 11 -8.04 3.09 0.93
N GLY A 12 -8.05 1.97 1.67
CA GLY A 12 -6.84 1.30 2.15
C GLY A 12 -6.04 2.12 3.16
N HIS A 13 -4.70 2.07 3.06
CA HIS A 13 -3.78 2.77 3.95
C HIS A 13 -3.57 4.26 3.60
N ARG A 14 -4.34 4.83 2.69
CA ARG A 14 -4.17 6.22 2.22
C ARG A 14 -4.40 7.22 3.33
N GLU A 15 -5.32 6.93 4.24
CA GLU A 15 -5.60 7.76 5.40
C GLU A 15 -4.35 7.92 6.27
N THR A 16 -3.63 6.84 6.54
CA THR A 16 -2.36 6.87 7.26
C THR A 16 -1.32 7.73 6.53
N TYR A 17 -1.22 7.61 5.20
CA TYR A 17 -0.25 8.37 4.41
C TYR A 17 -0.53 9.87 4.43
N TYR A 18 -1.75 10.34 4.07
CA TYR A 18 -1.98 11.78 3.99
C TYR A 18 -1.93 12.46 5.35
N LYS A 19 -2.40 11.80 6.41
CA LYS A 19 -2.29 12.31 7.77
C LYS A 19 -0.84 12.44 8.20
N GLN A 20 -0.06 11.39 8.01
CA GLN A 20 1.34 11.37 8.37
C GLN A 20 2.15 12.42 7.59
N PHE A 21 1.90 12.58 6.28
CA PHE A 21 2.55 13.62 5.49
C PHE A 21 2.22 15.02 5.99
N ALA A 22 0.95 15.32 6.28
CA ALA A 22 0.55 16.61 6.80
C ALA A 22 1.17 16.89 8.17
N GLN A 23 1.17 15.92 9.07
CA GLN A 23 1.78 16.04 10.40
C GLN A 23 3.30 16.22 10.32
N THR A 24 3.97 15.51 9.41
CA THR A 24 5.42 15.65 9.21
C THR A 24 5.77 17.05 8.70
N TRP A 25 5.05 17.58 7.69
CA TRP A 25 5.26 18.96 7.22
C TRP A 25 5.04 19.99 8.32
N ALA A 26 3.96 19.85 9.10
CA ALA A 26 3.69 20.73 10.24
C ALA A 26 4.77 20.63 11.33
N GLY A 27 5.22 19.42 11.66
CA GLY A 27 6.30 19.16 12.61
C GLY A 27 7.66 19.74 12.20
N MET A 28 7.88 19.96 10.90
CA MET A 28 9.05 20.64 10.36
C MET A 28 8.92 22.19 10.44
N GLY A 29 7.83 22.71 10.99
CA GLY A 29 7.60 24.15 11.17
C GLY A 29 6.98 24.85 9.95
N TYR A 30 6.44 24.10 8.97
CA TYR A 30 5.74 24.69 7.84
C TYR A 30 4.27 24.94 8.14
N GLU A 31 3.71 26.06 7.64
CA GLU A 31 2.27 26.32 7.67
C GLU A 31 1.57 25.28 6.78
N THR A 32 0.89 24.31 7.41
CA THR A 32 0.39 23.13 6.71
C THR A 32 -1.13 23.09 6.68
N SER A 33 -1.68 22.88 5.49
CA SER A 33 -3.10 22.60 5.26
C SER A 33 -3.30 21.19 4.71
N LEU A 34 -4.40 20.55 5.07
CA LEU A 34 -4.79 19.23 4.55
C LEU A 34 -6.15 19.34 3.83
N ILE A 35 -6.20 18.93 2.57
CA ILE A 35 -7.43 18.72 1.81
C ILE A 35 -7.62 17.23 1.62
N ALA A 36 -8.52 16.62 2.38
CA ALA A 36 -8.75 15.19 2.36
C ALA A 36 -10.21 14.83 2.69
N PRO A 37 -10.66 13.60 2.43
CA PRO A 37 -12.03 13.17 2.76
C PRO A 37 -12.34 13.18 4.25
N ASP A 38 -11.36 12.88 5.11
CA ASP A 38 -11.50 12.83 6.55
C ASP A 38 -10.32 13.51 7.25
N GLY A 39 -10.61 14.37 8.21
CA GLY A 39 -9.63 15.06 9.08
C GLY A 39 -9.59 14.51 10.51
N LYS A 40 -10.27 13.41 10.80
CA LYS A 40 -10.31 12.86 12.15
C LYS A 40 -8.92 12.44 12.64
N GLY A 41 -8.54 12.88 13.83
CA GLY A 41 -7.23 12.57 14.42
C GLY A 41 -6.04 13.36 13.82
N ILE A 42 -6.29 14.44 13.08
CA ILE A 42 -5.28 15.40 12.65
C ILE A 42 -4.92 16.32 13.81
N GLN A 43 -3.64 16.66 13.93
CA GLN A 43 -3.15 17.63 14.92
C GLN A 43 -3.69 19.05 14.66
N GLU A 44 -3.91 19.84 15.70
CA GLU A 44 -4.42 21.23 15.61
C GLU A 44 -3.53 22.16 14.75
N ALA A 45 -2.24 21.84 14.66
CA ALA A 45 -1.29 22.59 13.82
C ALA A 45 -1.55 22.47 12.31
N VAL A 46 -2.45 21.58 11.88
CA VAL A 46 -2.81 21.37 10.47
C VAL A 46 -4.22 21.88 10.19
N ALA A 47 -4.34 22.90 9.35
CA ALA A 47 -5.64 23.40 8.91
C ALA A 47 -6.33 22.36 8.00
N PHE A 48 -7.52 21.89 8.39
CA PHE A 48 -8.26 20.86 7.65
C PHE A 48 -9.37 21.45 6.78
N GLN A 49 -9.46 20.98 5.54
CA GLN A 49 -10.58 21.26 4.63
C GLN A 49 -11.08 19.95 4.01
N PRO A 50 -12.38 19.62 4.13
CA PRO A 50 -12.94 18.44 3.50
C PRO A 50 -12.89 18.55 1.97
N VAL A 51 -12.53 17.46 1.29
CA VAL A 51 -12.54 17.39 -0.17
C VAL A 51 -13.89 16.88 -0.69
N SER A 52 -14.43 17.57 -1.69
CA SER A 52 -15.57 17.10 -2.48
C SER A 52 -15.09 16.56 -3.83
N ALA A 53 -14.32 15.48 -3.80
CA ALA A 53 -13.82 14.83 -5.01
C ALA A 53 -14.75 13.70 -5.46
N LEU A 54 -14.82 13.48 -6.78
CA LEU A 54 -15.49 12.32 -7.35
C LEU A 54 -14.55 11.12 -7.30
N PRO A 55 -15.02 9.95 -6.83
CA PRO A 55 -14.21 8.74 -6.84
C PRO A 55 -13.93 8.27 -8.27
N LEU A 56 -12.75 7.71 -8.49
CA LEU A 56 -12.42 7.02 -9.74
C LEU A 56 -13.23 5.72 -9.84
N LEU A 57 -13.67 5.41 -11.05
CA LEU A 57 -14.39 4.18 -11.33
C LEU A 57 -13.43 3.01 -11.41
N PRO A 58 -13.74 1.85 -10.80
CA PRO A 58 -12.93 0.65 -10.93
C PRO A 58 -12.94 0.15 -12.38
N LEU A 59 -11.79 -0.39 -12.82
CA LEU A 59 -11.69 -0.98 -14.15
C LEU A 59 -12.47 -2.30 -14.20
N PRO A 60 -13.40 -2.46 -15.16
CA PRO A 60 -14.17 -3.68 -15.28
C PRO A 60 -13.29 -4.85 -15.74
N ALA A 61 -13.59 -6.05 -15.25
CA ALA A 61 -12.98 -7.30 -15.73
C ALA A 61 -13.42 -7.69 -17.16
N GLY A 62 -14.20 -6.86 -17.82
CA GLY A 62 -14.91 -7.18 -19.06
C GLY A 62 -14.19 -6.77 -20.35
N LYS A 63 -15.01 -6.58 -21.42
CA LYS A 63 -14.61 -6.33 -22.81
C LYS A 63 -13.72 -5.08 -22.96
N PRO A 64 -12.79 -5.06 -23.93
CA PRO A 64 -11.86 -3.94 -24.17
C PRO A 64 -12.54 -2.57 -24.31
N LEU A 65 -13.72 -2.53 -24.93
CA LEU A 65 -14.51 -1.30 -25.13
C LEU A 65 -14.99 -0.72 -23.79
N GLN A 66 -15.44 -1.56 -22.87
CA GLN A 66 -15.87 -1.11 -21.53
C GLN A 66 -14.69 -0.54 -20.74
N LYS A 67 -13.49 -1.14 -20.84
CA LYS A 67 -12.27 -0.60 -20.23
C LYS A 67 -11.94 0.78 -20.80
N LYS A 68 -11.99 0.98 -22.12
CA LYS A 68 -11.74 2.29 -22.75
C LYS A 68 -12.71 3.36 -22.27
N LEU A 69 -14.00 3.05 -22.15
CA LEU A 69 -15.02 3.98 -21.66
C LEU A 69 -14.74 4.39 -20.20
N VAL A 70 -14.35 3.44 -19.34
CA VAL A 70 -14.01 3.75 -17.94
C VAL A 70 -12.74 4.60 -17.86
N VAL A 71 -11.73 4.33 -18.68
CA VAL A 71 -10.51 5.15 -18.77
C VAL A 71 -10.85 6.60 -19.16
N LEU A 72 -11.69 6.78 -20.18
CA LEU A 72 -12.13 8.12 -20.60
C LEU A 72 -12.92 8.84 -19.49
N ARG A 73 -13.87 8.15 -18.84
CA ARG A 73 -14.61 8.70 -17.70
C ARG A 73 -13.69 9.09 -16.55
N ASN A 74 -12.72 8.26 -16.21
CA ASN A 74 -11.74 8.56 -15.17
C ASN A 74 -10.86 9.76 -15.54
N ALA A 75 -10.49 9.93 -16.82
CA ALA A 75 -9.77 11.11 -17.27
C ALA A 75 -10.59 12.40 -17.04
N VAL A 76 -11.88 12.39 -17.36
CA VAL A 76 -12.80 13.51 -17.10
C VAL A 76 -12.94 13.78 -15.59
N ILE A 77 -13.09 12.71 -14.78
CA ILE A 77 -13.19 12.83 -13.32
C ILE A 77 -11.93 13.49 -12.75
N ARG A 78 -10.73 13.08 -13.17
CA ARG A 78 -9.46 13.67 -12.72
C ARG A 78 -9.36 15.17 -13.05
N LEU A 79 -9.68 15.56 -14.28
CA LEU A 79 -9.70 16.97 -14.68
C LEU A 79 -10.71 17.78 -13.87
N ARG A 80 -11.91 17.24 -13.64
CA ARG A 80 -12.92 17.89 -12.81
C ARG A 80 -12.47 18.03 -11.35
N ASN A 81 -11.82 17.02 -10.79
CA ASN A 81 -11.27 17.08 -9.44
C ASN A 81 -10.17 18.14 -9.34
N LEU A 82 -9.25 18.21 -10.30
CA LEU A 82 -8.22 19.27 -10.36
C LEU A 82 -8.84 20.67 -10.47
N TYR A 83 -9.86 20.84 -11.32
CA TYR A 83 -10.55 22.12 -11.44
C TYR A 83 -11.23 22.57 -10.12
N ARG A 84 -11.85 21.62 -9.40
CA ARG A 84 -12.43 21.89 -8.08
C ARG A 84 -11.37 22.25 -7.04
N LEU A 85 -10.28 21.49 -7.01
CA LEU A 85 -9.15 21.75 -6.12
C LEU A 85 -8.53 23.12 -6.35
N ARG A 86 -8.46 23.58 -7.61
CA ARG A 86 -7.94 24.92 -7.95
C ARG A 86 -8.60 26.02 -7.13
N ARG A 87 -9.93 25.98 -6.92
CA ARG A 87 -10.64 26.99 -6.12
C ARG A 87 -10.21 26.99 -4.65
N SER A 88 -10.01 25.82 -4.06
CA SER A 88 -9.49 25.70 -2.69
C SER A 88 -8.05 26.19 -2.61
N LEU A 89 -7.22 25.79 -3.57
CA LEU A 89 -5.81 26.21 -3.64
C LEU A 89 -5.65 27.72 -3.84
N GLN A 90 -6.54 28.37 -4.62
CA GLN A 90 -6.53 29.83 -4.77
C GLN A 90 -6.78 30.58 -3.45
N ARG A 91 -7.58 30.00 -2.54
CA ARG A 91 -7.82 30.60 -1.21
C ARG A 91 -6.66 30.36 -0.25
N LEU A 92 -6.04 29.19 -0.30
CA LEU A 92 -4.92 28.80 0.57
C LEU A 92 -3.59 29.41 0.10
N ASN A 93 -3.46 29.66 -1.21
CA ASN A 93 -2.26 30.18 -1.86
C ASN A 93 -0.97 29.50 -1.39
N PRO A 94 -0.83 28.16 -1.60
CA PRO A 94 0.32 27.41 -1.13
C PRO A 94 1.57 27.67 -1.98
N ASP A 95 2.74 27.60 -1.34
CA ASP A 95 4.04 27.56 -2.03
C ASP A 95 4.27 26.16 -2.62
N LEU A 96 3.79 25.10 -1.93
CA LEU A 96 3.86 23.72 -2.36
C LEU A 96 2.51 23.00 -2.24
N VAL A 97 2.09 22.35 -3.31
CA VAL A 97 1.01 21.34 -3.29
C VAL A 97 1.63 19.95 -3.21
N PHE A 98 1.33 19.21 -2.15
CA PHE A 98 1.86 17.87 -1.95
C PHE A 98 0.75 16.81 -2.08
N PHE A 99 0.81 15.98 -3.10
CA PHE A 99 -0.16 14.91 -3.32
C PHE A 99 0.25 13.65 -2.55
N ALA A 100 -0.58 13.21 -1.63
CA ALA A 100 -0.33 11.96 -0.90
C ALA A 100 -0.39 10.72 -1.81
N CYS A 101 -1.09 10.82 -2.95
CA CYS A 101 -1.06 9.81 -4.01
C CYS A 101 -1.24 10.46 -5.38
N LEU A 102 -0.18 10.48 -6.18
CA LEU A 102 -0.18 11.03 -7.53
C LEU A 102 -0.98 10.17 -8.52
N ASP A 103 -1.04 8.87 -8.30
CA ASP A 103 -1.67 7.90 -9.22
C ASP A 103 -3.12 8.24 -9.55
N ASP A 104 -3.85 8.81 -8.59
CA ASP A 104 -5.26 9.20 -8.77
C ASP A 104 -5.45 10.64 -9.22
N MET A 105 -4.42 11.47 -9.05
CA MET A 105 -4.50 12.91 -9.33
C MET A 105 -3.99 13.31 -10.70
N LEU A 106 -2.94 12.64 -11.19
CA LEU A 106 -2.39 12.92 -12.50
C LEU A 106 -3.40 12.55 -13.60
N PRO A 107 -3.69 13.46 -14.55
CA PRO A 107 -4.58 13.16 -15.66
C PRO A 107 -3.99 12.08 -16.57
N THR A 108 -4.83 11.40 -17.34
CA THR A 108 -4.39 10.30 -18.23
C THR A 108 -4.48 10.62 -19.70
N LEU A 109 -5.33 11.56 -20.10
CA LEU A 109 -5.62 11.87 -21.50
C LEU A 109 -5.64 13.39 -21.79
N ALA A 110 -5.03 14.18 -20.90
CA ALA A 110 -4.94 15.62 -21.08
C ALA A 110 -3.54 16.03 -21.52
N PRO A 111 -3.39 17.11 -22.26
CA PRO A 111 -2.07 17.66 -22.56
C PRO A 111 -1.45 18.31 -21.32
N LEU A 112 -0.13 18.28 -21.23
CA LEU A 112 0.62 18.79 -20.08
C LEU A 112 0.36 20.30 -19.82
N TRP A 113 0.17 21.09 -20.88
CA TRP A 113 -0.14 22.53 -20.73
C TRP A 113 -1.46 22.77 -19.99
N LEU A 114 -2.49 21.93 -20.23
CA LEU A 114 -3.78 22.02 -19.53
C LEU A 114 -3.63 21.67 -18.05
N PHE A 115 -2.84 20.64 -17.75
CA PHE A 115 -2.52 20.29 -16.38
C PHE A 115 -1.81 21.44 -15.64
N ASN A 116 -0.79 22.03 -16.25
CA ASN A 116 -0.07 23.20 -15.68
C ASN A 116 -0.98 24.43 -15.50
N LEU A 117 -1.96 24.62 -16.39
CA LEU A 117 -2.96 25.69 -16.26
C LEU A 117 -3.90 25.44 -15.07
N LEU A 118 -4.32 24.19 -14.85
CA LEU A 118 -5.20 23.82 -13.73
C LEU A 118 -4.45 23.81 -12.39
N LEU A 119 -3.16 23.47 -12.41
CA LEU A 119 -2.29 23.40 -11.24
C LEU A 119 -1.06 24.30 -11.45
N PRO A 120 -1.20 25.64 -11.32
CA PRO A 120 -0.10 26.58 -11.54
C PRO A 120 0.90 26.69 -10.37
N TYR A 121 0.73 25.88 -9.34
CA TYR A 121 1.57 25.84 -8.13
C TYR A 121 2.73 24.88 -8.32
N GLN A 122 3.83 25.08 -7.57
CA GLN A 122 4.83 24.02 -7.42
C GLN A 122 4.21 22.81 -6.72
N TRP A 123 4.54 21.61 -7.17
CA TRP A 123 3.94 20.41 -6.64
C TRP A 123 4.94 19.26 -6.55
N SER A 124 4.66 18.39 -5.62
CA SER A 124 5.33 17.11 -5.37
C SER A 124 4.31 16.08 -4.92
N GLY A 125 4.73 14.86 -4.66
CA GLY A 125 3.87 13.84 -4.08
C GLY A 125 4.41 12.43 -4.21
N LEU A 126 3.65 11.47 -3.68
CA LEU A 126 3.97 10.06 -3.72
C LEU A 126 3.36 9.37 -4.94
N LEU A 127 4.19 8.76 -5.78
CA LEU A 127 3.80 7.87 -6.88
C LEU A 127 3.88 6.42 -6.37
N VAL A 128 2.74 5.86 -5.99
CA VAL A 128 2.67 4.51 -5.40
C VAL A 128 2.94 3.42 -6.45
N GLN A 129 2.39 3.59 -7.67
CA GLN A 129 2.61 2.68 -8.79
C GLN A 129 3.73 3.17 -9.71
N SER A 130 4.92 3.31 -9.15
CA SER A 130 6.10 3.80 -9.88
C SER A 130 6.59 2.84 -10.99
N ALA A 131 6.35 1.53 -10.84
CA ALA A 131 6.59 0.51 -11.86
C ALA A 131 5.26 0.02 -12.44
N LEU A 132 5.09 0.11 -13.77
CA LEU A 132 3.90 -0.40 -14.44
C LEU A 132 3.92 -1.93 -14.49
N PRO A 133 2.86 -2.61 -13.99
CA PRO A 133 2.75 -4.06 -14.14
C PRO A 133 2.60 -4.48 -15.60
N PRO A 134 3.04 -5.69 -15.98
CA PRO A 134 2.97 -6.18 -17.37
C PRO A 134 1.57 -6.16 -17.99
N TYR A 135 0.51 -6.29 -17.15
CA TYR A 135 -0.88 -6.27 -17.61
C TYR A 135 -1.45 -4.86 -17.87
N HIS A 136 -0.68 -3.80 -17.60
CA HIS A 136 -1.07 -2.41 -17.92
C HIS A 136 -0.74 -1.99 -19.36
N ARG A 137 -0.29 -2.91 -20.21
CA ARG A 137 -0.08 -2.61 -21.64
C ARG A 137 -1.36 -2.07 -22.26
N GLY A 138 -1.27 -0.86 -22.82
CA GLY A 138 -2.42 -0.15 -23.43
C GLY A 138 -3.25 0.72 -22.49
N MET A 139 -2.87 0.84 -21.21
CA MET A 139 -3.45 1.86 -20.32
C MET A 139 -2.70 3.19 -20.47
N PRO A 140 -3.39 4.33 -20.33
CA PRO A 140 -2.73 5.63 -20.37
C PRO A 140 -1.67 5.76 -19.26
N ASP A 141 -0.47 6.14 -19.66
CA ASP A 141 0.64 6.41 -18.75
C ASP A 141 0.55 7.82 -18.18
N THR A 142 0.61 7.96 -16.86
CA THR A 142 0.58 9.26 -16.18
C THR A 142 1.98 9.84 -15.96
N ARG A 143 3.05 9.05 -16.11
CA ARG A 143 4.43 9.48 -15.87
C ARG A 143 4.89 10.67 -16.73
N PRO A 144 4.41 10.89 -17.98
CA PRO A 144 4.76 12.09 -18.74
C PRO A 144 4.41 13.41 -18.04
N PHE A 145 3.42 13.42 -17.12
CA PHE A 145 3.08 14.61 -16.32
C PHE A 145 4.17 15.01 -15.33
N LEU A 146 5.04 14.08 -14.95
CA LEU A 146 6.21 14.35 -14.10
C LEU A 146 7.21 15.32 -14.77
N ARG A 147 7.13 15.51 -16.10
CA ARG A 147 7.89 16.53 -16.85
C ARG A 147 7.38 17.95 -16.68
N SER A 148 6.33 18.15 -15.89
CA SER A 148 5.84 19.50 -15.58
C SER A 148 6.96 20.33 -14.97
N LYS A 149 7.12 21.57 -15.45
CA LYS A 149 8.07 22.54 -14.86
C LYS A 149 7.76 22.88 -13.40
N ASN A 150 6.52 22.64 -12.98
CA ASN A 150 6.07 22.90 -11.61
C ASN A 150 6.30 21.66 -10.70
N CYS A 151 6.72 20.52 -11.25
CA CYS A 151 7.05 19.32 -10.47
C CYS A 151 8.45 19.46 -9.86
N VAL A 152 8.54 19.63 -8.55
CA VAL A 152 9.82 19.84 -7.85
C VAL A 152 10.49 18.54 -7.39
N GLY A 153 9.78 17.40 -7.46
CA GLY A 153 10.29 16.08 -7.14
C GLY A 153 9.16 15.08 -6.93
N VAL A 154 9.48 13.79 -6.96
CA VAL A 154 8.51 12.69 -6.81
C VAL A 154 9.03 11.66 -5.84
N GLY A 155 8.23 11.36 -4.81
CA GLY A 155 8.45 10.24 -3.91
C GLY A 155 7.99 8.93 -4.54
N ILE A 156 8.73 7.87 -4.34
CA ILE A 156 8.39 6.50 -4.74
C ILE A 156 8.63 5.52 -3.60
N LEU A 157 7.91 4.39 -3.60
CA LEU A 157 8.10 3.31 -2.63
C LEU A 157 8.91 2.14 -3.18
N ASN A 158 9.16 2.11 -4.49
CA ASN A 158 9.90 1.04 -5.15
C ASN A 158 11.21 1.57 -5.74
N GLU A 159 12.31 1.34 -5.05
CA GLU A 159 13.66 1.76 -5.43
C GLU A 159 14.10 1.23 -6.80
N TYR A 160 13.62 0.06 -7.16
CA TYR A 160 13.99 -0.59 -8.43
C TYR A 160 13.36 0.07 -9.67
N SER A 161 12.40 0.98 -9.47
CA SER A 161 11.78 1.76 -10.55
C SER A 161 12.36 3.17 -10.71
N ALA A 162 13.25 3.60 -9.84
CA ALA A 162 13.81 4.96 -9.85
C ALA A 162 14.42 5.31 -11.20
N LYS A 163 15.29 4.44 -11.74
CA LYS A 163 16.01 4.65 -13.02
C LYS A 163 15.04 4.87 -14.20
N ASP A 164 13.93 4.14 -14.25
CA ASP A 164 12.93 4.29 -15.32
C ASP A 164 12.23 5.65 -15.25
N LEU A 165 12.08 6.21 -14.04
CA LEU A 165 11.43 7.50 -13.80
C LEU A 165 12.36 8.70 -14.03
N GLU A 166 13.66 8.54 -13.96
CA GLU A 166 14.65 9.61 -14.23
C GLU A 166 14.50 10.22 -15.63
N THR A 167 13.93 9.48 -16.58
CA THR A 167 13.59 9.98 -17.93
C THR A 167 12.46 11.01 -17.93
N PHE A 168 11.68 11.09 -16.87
CA PHE A 168 10.54 11.99 -16.69
C PHE A 168 10.78 13.06 -15.64
N GLN A 169 11.50 12.74 -14.56
CA GLN A 169 11.78 13.66 -13.44
C GLN A 169 13.18 13.38 -12.87
N ARG A 170 13.98 14.43 -12.68
CA ARG A 170 15.37 14.31 -12.17
C ARG A 170 15.43 14.06 -10.66
N HIS A 171 14.44 14.56 -9.91
CA HIS A 171 14.40 14.46 -8.45
C HIS A 171 13.44 13.35 -8.04
N ILE A 172 13.94 12.11 -8.09
CA ILE A 172 13.23 10.93 -7.60
C ILE A 172 13.75 10.62 -6.19
N LEU A 173 12.82 10.53 -5.24
CA LEU A 173 13.11 10.32 -3.82
C LEU A 173 12.53 8.99 -3.36
N LEU A 174 13.35 8.18 -2.70
CA LEU A 174 12.85 6.96 -2.09
C LEU A 174 12.18 7.31 -0.74
N PHE A 175 10.85 7.19 -0.69
CA PHE A 175 10.10 7.38 0.53
C PHE A 175 10.10 6.09 1.35
N PRO A 176 10.11 6.19 2.69
CA PRO A 176 9.90 5.02 3.54
C PRO A 176 8.51 4.42 3.30
N ASP A 177 8.42 3.12 3.22
CA ASP A 177 7.14 2.40 3.20
C ASP A 177 6.67 2.17 4.64
N PHE A 178 6.46 3.27 5.37
CA PHE A 178 6.11 3.25 6.79
C PHE A 178 4.74 2.63 7.05
N ALA A 179 4.54 2.17 8.27
CA ALA A 179 3.30 1.55 8.70
C ALA A 179 2.85 2.10 10.07
N ASP A 180 1.57 2.03 10.32
CA ASP A 180 1.02 2.26 11.66
C ASP A 180 1.39 1.08 12.55
N LEU A 181 2.18 1.35 13.59
CA LEU A 181 2.67 0.38 14.56
C LEU A 181 2.00 0.54 15.93
N SER A 182 0.76 1.03 15.96
CA SER A 182 -0.03 1.13 17.18
C SER A 182 -0.07 -0.20 17.95
N ALA A 183 -0.17 -0.12 19.28
CA ALA A 183 -0.14 -1.29 20.13
C ALA A 183 -1.21 -2.33 19.73
N PRO A 184 -0.85 -3.62 19.68
CA PRO A 184 -1.78 -4.70 19.36
C PRO A 184 -2.99 -4.73 20.29
N ALA A 185 -4.20 -4.83 19.73
CA ALA A 185 -5.43 -4.93 20.51
C ALA A 185 -5.48 -6.25 21.29
N THR A 186 -5.75 -6.17 22.58
CA THR A 186 -5.85 -7.36 23.46
C THR A 186 -7.24 -8.02 23.42
N ASN A 187 -8.30 -7.24 23.19
CA ASN A 187 -9.70 -7.67 23.27
C ASN A 187 -10.36 -7.84 21.88
N TYR A 188 -9.60 -8.28 20.88
CA TYR A 188 -10.15 -8.51 19.56
C TYR A 188 -10.77 -9.91 19.44
N PRO A 189 -12.09 -10.04 19.11
CA PRO A 189 -12.78 -11.32 19.09
C PRO A 189 -12.15 -12.34 18.12
N LEU A 190 -11.68 -11.88 16.94
CA LEU A 190 -11.02 -12.75 15.97
C LEU A 190 -9.69 -13.29 16.50
N LEU A 191 -8.94 -12.49 17.27
CA LEU A 191 -7.70 -12.92 17.92
C LEU A 191 -7.96 -14.06 18.92
N ARG A 192 -8.99 -13.94 19.76
CA ARG A 192 -9.38 -15.03 20.68
C ARG A 192 -9.73 -16.30 19.93
N LYS A 193 -10.59 -16.17 18.91
CA LYS A 193 -10.97 -17.30 18.05
C LYS A 193 -9.78 -17.95 17.36
N LEU A 194 -8.79 -17.15 16.93
CA LEU A 194 -7.53 -17.63 16.35
C LEU A 194 -6.76 -18.48 17.36
N LYS A 195 -6.52 -17.97 18.57
CA LYS A 195 -5.79 -18.68 19.65
C LYS A 195 -6.47 -19.99 20.03
N GLU A 196 -7.77 -19.97 20.22
CA GLU A 196 -8.58 -21.16 20.55
C GLU A 196 -8.50 -22.24 19.47
N LYS A 197 -8.53 -21.85 18.19
CA LYS A 197 -8.51 -22.78 17.07
C LYS A 197 -7.11 -23.23 16.68
N ALA A 198 -6.12 -22.37 16.79
CA ALA A 198 -4.73 -22.71 16.45
C ALA A 198 -4.14 -23.78 17.37
N ARG A 199 -4.47 -23.77 18.67
CA ARG A 199 -4.07 -24.80 19.66
C ARG A 199 -2.56 -25.10 19.63
N GLY A 200 -1.73 -24.07 19.57
CA GLY A 200 -0.26 -24.21 19.56
C GLY A 200 0.35 -24.59 18.20
N ARG A 201 -0.46 -24.75 17.15
CA ARG A 201 0.05 -24.93 15.78
C ARG A 201 0.70 -23.64 15.26
N LYS A 202 1.61 -23.78 14.30
CA LYS A 202 2.24 -22.63 13.62
C LYS A 202 1.21 -21.85 12.81
N VAL A 203 1.05 -20.59 13.10
CA VAL A 203 0.04 -19.71 12.45
C VAL A 203 0.62 -18.99 11.24
N ILE A 204 0.08 -19.31 10.07
CA ILE A 204 0.39 -18.65 8.80
C ILE A 204 -0.77 -17.71 8.44
N SER A 205 -0.52 -16.41 8.29
CA SER A 205 -1.58 -15.43 8.09
C SER A 205 -1.47 -14.71 6.75
N LEU A 206 -2.58 -14.68 5.98
CA LEU A 206 -2.83 -13.78 4.86
C LEU A 206 -3.78 -12.70 5.35
N LEU A 207 -3.30 -11.45 5.43
CA LEU A 207 -4.02 -10.33 6.03
C LEU A 207 -4.26 -9.18 5.03
N GLY A 208 -5.35 -8.43 5.24
CA GLY A 208 -5.73 -7.25 4.46
C GLY A 208 -6.82 -7.53 3.42
N SER A 209 -6.82 -6.83 2.27
CA SER A 209 -7.84 -7.07 1.23
C SER A 209 -7.71 -8.48 0.66
N ILE A 210 -8.79 -9.26 0.69
CA ILE A 210 -8.81 -10.63 0.17
C ILE A 210 -9.23 -10.61 -1.30
N ASN A 211 -8.29 -10.92 -2.18
CA ASN A 211 -8.49 -11.03 -3.62
C ASN A 211 -7.41 -11.94 -4.25
N PHE A 212 -7.59 -12.33 -5.52
CA PHE A 212 -6.66 -13.25 -6.18
C PHE A 212 -5.24 -12.69 -6.34
N ARG A 213 -5.09 -11.37 -6.47
CA ARG A 213 -3.76 -10.73 -6.54
C ARG A 213 -2.94 -10.92 -5.25
N LYS A 214 -3.60 -11.12 -4.12
CA LYS A 214 -2.94 -11.38 -2.83
C LYS A 214 -2.37 -12.81 -2.69
N GLY A 215 -2.42 -13.61 -3.77
CA GLY A 215 -1.88 -14.97 -3.79
C GLY A 215 -2.73 -16.00 -3.05
N ILE A 216 -4.00 -15.70 -2.78
CA ILE A 216 -4.89 -16.59 -2.04
C ILE A 216 -4.99 -17.97 -2.69
N LYS A 217 -5.03 -18.05 -4.03
CA LYS A 217 -5.08 -19.32 -4.75
C LYS A 217 -3.85 -20.17 -4.43
N LEU A 218 -2.64 -19.59 -4.51
CA LEU A 218 -1.39 -20.28 -4.18
C LEU A 218 -1.40 -20.80 -2.75
N LEU A 219 -1.86 -19.99 -1.78
CA LEU A 219 -1.96 -20.41 -0.39
C LEU A 219 -2.91 -21.61 -0.22
N LEU A 220 -4.13 -21.54 -0.81
CA LEU A 220 -5.12 -22.60 -0.73
C LEU A 220 -4.61 -23.92 -1.33
N GLU A 221 -3.88 -23.85 -2.44
CA GLU A 221 -3.26 -25.02 -3.08
C GLU A 221 -2.07 -25.58 -2.26
N SER A 222 -1.42 -24.75 -1.44
CA SER A 222 -0.31 -25.16 -0.56
C SER A 222 -0.77 -25.82 0.74
N ILE A 223 -1.93 -25.43 1.27
CA ILE A 223 -2.47 -25.95 2.54
C ILE A 223 -2.56 -27.50 2.58
N PRO A 224 -3.08 -28.18 1.55
CA PRO A 224 -3.18 -29.65 1.55
C PRO A 224 -1.82 -30.37 1.58
N LEU A 225 -0.74 -29.69 1.23
CA LEU A 225 0.62 -30.24 1.20
C LEU A 225 1.33 -30.14 2.55
N LEU A 226 0.67 -29.57 3.56
CA LEU A 226 1.21 -29.34 4.90
C LEU A 226 0.46 -30.16 5.97
N PRO A 227 1.15 -30.68 6.99
CA PRO A 227 0.51 -31.40 8.09
C PRO A 227 -0.50 -30.53 8.83
N LYS A 228 -1.77 -30.97 8.86
CA LYS A 228 -2.87 -30.22 9.48
C LYS A 228 -2.72 -30.03 10.99
N ASP A 229 -1.96 -30.91 11.62
CA ASP A 229 -1.77 -30.91 13.08
C ASP A 229 -0.59 -30.00 13.51
N GLU A 230 0.24 -29.53 12.55
CA GLU A 230 1.36 -28.64 12.79
C GLU A 230 1.07 -27.18 12.38
N TYR A 231 0.25 -26.99 11.34
CA TYR A 231 0.03 -25.67 10.72
C TYR A 231 -1.44 -25.23 10.79
N PHE A 232 -1.63 -23.96 11.10
CA PHE A 232 -2.93 -23.30 11.12
C PHE A 232 -2.92 -22.06 10.22
N PHE A 233 -3.96 -21.87 9.41
CA PHE A 233 -4.03 -20.80 8.41
C PHE A 233 -5.12 -19.80 8.76
N LEU A 234 -4.72 -18.53 8.92
CA LEU A 234 -5.62 -17.40 9.06
C LEU A 234 -5.70 -16.63 7.74
N ILE A 235 -6.89 -16.45 7.20
CA ILE A 235 -7.15 -15.58 6.06
C ILE A 235 -8.18 -14.54 6.53
N ALA A 236 -7.71 -13.28 6.73
CA ALA A 236 -8.53 -12.25 7.34
C ALA A 236 -8.43 -10.90 6.64
N GLY A 237 -9.61 -10.30 6.40
CA GLY A 237 -9.75 -8.96 5.86
C GLY A 237 -10.89 -8.81 4.87
N LYS A 238 -11.13 -7.56 4.42
CA LYS A 238 -12.26 -7.25 3.52
C LYS A 238 -12.10 -8.01 2.20
N SER A 239 -13.11 -8.83 1.89
CA SER A 239 -13.18 -9.54 0.62
C SER A 239 -13.55 -8.62 -0.54
N SER A 240 -12.92 -8.86 -1.69
CA SER A 240 -13.27 -8.30 -3.01
C SER A 240 -13.55 -9.43 -4.02
N LEU A 241 -13.86 -10.61 -3.52
CA LEU A 241 -14.23 -11.80 -4.29
C LEU A 241 -15.70 -11.74 -4.68
N THR A 242 -16.11 -12.53 -5.66
CA THR A 242 -17.53 -12.74 -5.95
C THR A 242 -18.18 -13.60 -4.88
N ALA A 243 -19.51 -13.55 -4.75
CA ALA A 243 -20.25 -14.36 -3.79
C ALA A 243 -19.96 -15.87 -3.94
N GLN A 244 -19.84 -16.36 -5.19
CA GLN A 244 -19.49 -17.76 -5.44
C GLN A 244 -18.09 -18.09 -4.90
N GLN A 245 -17.10 -17.24 -5.16
CA GLN A 245 -15.73 -17.44 -4.68
C GLN A 245 -15.63 -17.38 -3.15
N GLU A 246 -16.42 -16.53 -2.50
CA GLU A 246 -16.50 -16.50 -1.04
C GLU A 246 -17.13 -17.79 -0.48
N ASN A 247 -18.17 -18.32 -1.13
CA ASN A 247 -18.79 -19.58 -0.75
C ASN A 247 -17.82 -20.74 -0.91
N ASP A 248 -17.06 -20.80 -2.01
CA ASP A 248 -16.02 -21.81 -2.23
C ASP A 248 -14.93 -21.75 -1.15
N LEU A 249 -14.51 -20.54 -0.75
CA LEU A 249 -13.58 -20.29 0.34
C LEU A 249 -14.12 -20.78 1.70
N ARG A 250 -15.37 -20.49 2.01
CA ARG A 250 -16.02 -20.93 3.26
C ARG A 250 -16.11 -22.45 3.29
N ALA A 251 -16.58 -23.07 2.21
CA ALA A 251 -16.64 -24.53 2.10
C ALA A 251 -15.24 -25.19 2.27
N PHE A 252 -14.20 -24.60 1.67
CA PHE A 252 -12.83 -25.06 1.90
C PHE A 252 -12.42 -24.98 3.37
N GLY A 253 -12.75 -23.88 4.06
CA GLY A 253 -12.43 -23.69 5.47
C GLY A 253 -13.22 -24.63 6.40
N GLU A 254 -14.49 -24.88 6.09
CA GLU A 254 -15.37 -25.77 6.87
C GLU A 254 -14.95 -27.25 6.74
N SER A 255 -14.44 -27.64 5.58
CA SER A 255 -13.90 -29.00 5.36
C SER A 255 -12.60 -29.27 6.11
N ARG A 256 -12.00 -28.26 6.80
CA ARG A 256 -10.69 -28.33 7.45
C ARG A 256 -10.71 -27.75 8.85
N ASN A 257 -10.06 -28.46 9.79
CA ASN A 257 -9.92 -28.01 11.18
C ASN A 257 -8.71 -27.09 11.42
N ASN A 258 -7.92 -26.82 10.37
CA ASN A 258 -6.70 -26.01 10.44
C ASN A 258 -6.79 -24.69 9.66
N CYS A 259 -7.98 -24.19 9.37
CA CYS A 259 -8.22 -22.94 8.70
C CYS A 259 -9.21 -22.06 9.46
N LEU A 260 -8.99 -20.76 9.42
CA LEU A 260 -9.92 -19.72 9.91
C LEU A 260 -10.03 -18.61 8.87
N PHE A 261 -11.24 -18.40 8.36
CA PHE A 261 -11.54 -17.30 7.44
C PHE A 261 -12.37 -16.22 8.14
N SER A 262 -11.99 -14.95 7.94
CA SER A 262 -12.74 -13.77 8.35
C SER A 262 -12.73 -12.78 7.18
N LEU A 263 -13.81 -12.76 6.39
CA LEU A 263 -13.88 -11.99 5.13
C LEU A 263 -14.39 -10.57 5.32
N GLU A 264 -14.48 -10.12 6.56
CA GLU A 264 -14.89 -8.77 6.94
C GLU A 264 -13.66 -7.85 7.07
N LYS A 265 -13.91 -6.53 6.97
CA LYS A 265 -12.86 -5.54 7.21
C LYS A 265 -12.32 -5.69 8.65
N ILE A 266 -11.02 -5.81 8.81
CA ILE A 266 -10.36 -5.67 10.12
C ILE A 266 -10.63 -4.24 10.61
N PRO A 267 -11.14 -4.05 11.85
CA PRO A 267 -11.67 -2.77 12.31
C PRO A 267 -10.68 -1.60 12.20
N ASP A 268 -9.49 -1.80 12.71
CA ASP A 268 -8.44 -0.79 12.81
C ASP A 268 -7.02 -1.40 12.77
N GLU A 269 -6.01 -0.55 12.85
CA GLU A 269 -4.61 -0.97 12.79
C GLU A 269 -4.17 -1.72 14.05
N SER A 270 -4.74 -1.44 15.23
CA SER A 270 -4.42 -2.19 16.46
C SER A 270 -4.90 -3.64 16.39
N CYS A 271 -6.10 -3.87 15.83
CA CYS A 271 -6.62 -5.20 15.54
C CYS A 271 -5.79 -5.92 14.47
N PHE A 272 -5.36 -5.20 13.44
CA PHE A 272 -4.49 -5.74 12.39
C PHE A 272 -3.13 -6.17 12.96
N ASN A 273 -2.52 -5.30 13.78
CA ASN A 273 -1.25 -5.56 14.45
C ASN A 273 -1.35 -6.73 15.44
N ALA A 274 -2.49 -6.92 16.10
CA ALA A 274 -2.72 -8.06 16.98
C ALA A 274 -2.69 -9.40 16.23
N LEU A 275 -3.24 -9.45 15.00
CA LEU A 275 -3.16 -10.65 14.16
C LEU A 275 -1.74 -10.91 13.66
N ILE A 276 -0.99 -9.84 13.29
CA ILE A 276 0.43 -9.99 12.94
C ILE A 276 1.22 -10.53 14.12
N ALA A 277 1.05 -9.95 15.30
CA ALA A 277 1.78 -10.34 16.50
C ALA A 277 1.55 -11.83 16.87
N GLU A 278 0.35 -12.34 16.64
CA GLU A 278 -0.01 -13.74 16.91
C GLU A 278 0.45 -14.70 15.80
N SER A 279 0.79 -14.21 14.62
CA SER A 279 1.26 -15.05 13.51
C SER A 279 2.70 -15.51 13.72
N ASP A 280 3.04 -16.73 13.29
CA ASP A 280 4.43 -17.19 13.16
C ASP A 280 5.01 -16.75 11.81
N LEU A 281 4.18 -16.69 10.76
CA LEU A 281 4.58 -16.38 9.40
C LEU A 281 3.51 -15.54 8.69
N ILE A 282 3.96 -14.51 7.96
CA ILE A 282 3.08 -13.68 7.15
C ILE A 282 3.18 -14.10 5.68
N PHE A 283 2.04 -14.45 5.09
CA PHE A 283 1.94 -14.77 3.68
C PHE A 283 1.58 -13.54 2.85
N ALA A 284 2.49 -13.14 1.97
CA ALA A 284 2.36 -11.96 1.10
C ALA A 284 2.87 -12.22 -0.33
N ALA A 285 2.71 -13.45 -0.84
CA ALA A 285 3.10 -13.83 -2.20
C ALA A 285 2.10 -13.26 -3.22
N TYR A 286 2.17 -11.95 -3.44
CA TYR A 286 1.26 -11.22 -4.32
C TYR A 286 1.57 -11.48 -5.78
N LYS A 287 0.54 -11.78 -6.58
CA LYS A 287 0.68 -12.10 -8.00
C LYS A 287 0.90 -10.84 -8.84
N GLN A 288 1.99 -10.82 -9.62
CA GLN A 288 2.37 -9.74 -10.55
C GLN A 288 2.34 -8.34 -9.92
N PHE A 289 2.69 -8.25 -8.63
CA PHE A 289 2.65 -7.00 -7.89
C PHE A 289 4.02 -6.32 -7.88
N THR A 290 4.18 -5.27 -8.67
CA THR A 290 5.43 -4.52 -8.83
C THR A 290 5.68 -3.48 -7.74
N GLY A 291 4.69 -3.18 -6.91
CA GLY A 291 4.78 -2.18 -5.85
C GLY A 291 5.41 -2.68 -4.56
N SER A 292 5.52 -1.79 -3.60
CA SER A 292 5.85 -2.08 -2.21
C SER A 292 4.58 -2.32 -1.37
N SER A 293 4.75 -2.88 -0.18
CA SER A 293 3.66 -3.09 0.77
C SER A 293 4.16 -2.87 2.19
N ASN A 294 3.52 -1.95 2.90
CA ASN A 294 3.79 -1.66 4.31
C ASN A 294 3.58 -2.88 5.25
N LEU A 295 2.98 -3.95 4.74
CA LEU A 295 2.92 -5.23 5.44
C LEU A 295 4.32 -5.79 5.75
N LEU A 296 5.32 -5.55 4.88
CA LEU A 296 6.70 -5.92 5.16
C LEU A 296 7.27 -5.13 6.34
N THR A 297 6.98 -3.83 6.40
CA THR A 297 7.40 -2.97 7.53
C THR A 297 6.74 -3.41 8.83
N LYS A 298 5.44 -3.73 8.81
CA LYS A 298 4.75 -4.31 9.96
C LYS A 298 5.37 -5.65 10.37
N ALA A 299 5.56 -6.57 9.41
CA ALA A 299 6.17 -7.86 9.68
C ALA A 299 7.57 -7.71 10.32
N ALA A 300 8.39 -6.80 9.81
CA ALA A 300 9.71 -6.51 10.37
C ALA A 300 9.63 -5.94 11.78
N ALA A 301 8.75 -4.96 12.04
CA ALA A 301 8.56 -4.38 13.37
C ALA A 301 8.11 -5.42 14.41
N PHE A 302 7.25 -6.37 14.00
CA PHE A 302 6.80 -7.48 14.85
C PHE A 302 7.72 -8.72 14.77
N ARG A 303 8.86 -8.63 14.07
CA ARG A 303 9.84 -9.73 13.88
C ARG A 303 9.19 -11.00 13.34
N LYS A 304 8.34 -10.86 12.32
CA LYS A 304 7.67 -11.97 11.65
C LYS A 304 8.31 -12.23 10.30
N LEU A 305 8.68 -13.49 10.06
CA LEU A 305 9.15 -13.92 8.75
C LEU A 305 8.03 -13.79 7.72
N VAL A 306 8.40 -13.57 6.46
CA VAL A 306 7.43 -13.40 5.39
C VAL A 306 7.69 -14.34 4.21
N ILE A 307 6.62 -14.75 3.52
CA ILE A 307 6.71 -15.37 2.19
C ILE A 307 6.16 -14.39 1.17
N VAL A 308 6.93 -14.10 0.13
CA VAL A 308 6.58 -13.17 -0.94
C VAL A 308 6.85 -13.78 -2.32
N SER A 309 6.26 -13.20 -3.37
CA SER A 309 6.55 -13.59 -4.75
C SER A 309 7.98 -13.21 -5.14
N ARG A 310 8.65 -14.08 -5.89
CA ARG A 310 10.04 -13.90 -6.33
C ARG A 310 10.19 -12.75 -7.34
N GLY A 311 11.31 -12.05 -7.29
CA GLY A 311 11.83 -11.21 -8.36
C GLY A 311 11.25 -9.80 -8.50
N LEU A 312 10.14 -9.48 -7.79
CA LEU A 312 9.53 -8.15 -7.79
C LEU A 312 10.03 -7.33 -6.58
N CYS A 313 9.54 -6.11 -6.39
CA CYS A 313 10.00 -5.21 -5.34
C CYS A 313 10.04 -5.91 -3.95
N MET A 314 8.94 -6.51 -3.54
CA MET A 314 8.85 -7.20 -2.24
C MET A 314 9.82 -8.40 -2.17
N GLY A 315 9.93 -9.20 -3.24
CA GLY A 315 10.83 -10.35 -3.30
C GLY A 315 12.29 -9.94 -3.14
N ARG A 316 12.74 -8.95 -3.93
CA ARG A 316 14.10 -8.42 -3.84
C ARG A 316 14.43 -7.87 -2.45
N ARG A 317 13.50 -7.17 -1.81
CA ARG A 317 13.68 -6.67 -0.44
C ARG A 317 13.83 -7.81 0.56
N VAL A 318 12.94 -8.80 0.50
CA VAL A 318 13.01 -9.95 1.42
C VAL A 318 14.33 -10.70 1.27
N GLU A 319 14.81 -10.91 0.06
CA GLU A 319 16.12 -11.52 -0.22
C GLU A 319 17.28 -10.65 0.27
N GLN A 320 17.25 -9.33 0.00
CA GLN A 320 18.29 -8.38 0.39
C GLN A 320 18.45 -8.26 1.92
N TYR A 321 17.33 -8.23 2.65
CA TYR A 321 17.34 -8.07 4.10
C TYR A 321 17.37 -9.40 4.86
N GLY A 322 17.00 -10.50 4.24
CA GLY A 322 16.92 -11.80 4.91
C GLY A 322 15.76 -11.88 5.93
N THR A 323 14.61 -11.28 5.61
CA THR A 323 13.43 -11.25 6.48
C THR A 323 12.40 -12.34 6.17
N GLY A 324 12.73 -13.27 5.27
CA GLY A 324 11.84 -14.36 4.86
C GLY A 324 12.35 -15.07 3.62
N GLN A 325 11.44 -15.68 2.87
CA GLN A 325 11.75 -16.40 1.63
C GLN A 325 10.84 -16.00 0.48
N THR A 326 11.31 -16.21 -0.74
CA THR A 326 10.53 -16.00 -1.97
C THR A 326 9.98 -17.34 -2.49
N THR A 327 8.84 -17.29 -3.20
CA THR A 327 8.23 -18.42 -3.89
C THR A 327 7.76 -18.04 -5.28
N GLY A 328 7.64 -19.01 -6.17
CA GLY A 328 6.95 -18.85 -7.44
C GLY A 328 5.46 -18.56 -7.25
N GLU A 329 4.88 -17.74 -8.12
CA GLU A 329 3.48 -17.28 -8.00
C GLU A 329 2.41 -18.38 -8.21
N ASP A 330 2.78 -19.48 -8.88
CA ASP A 330 1.88 -20.57 -9.23
C ASP A 330 2.50 -21.96 -8.85
N ASN A 331 3.39 -22.02 -7.84
CA ASN A 331 4.07 -23.25 -7.41
C ASN A 331 3.75 -23.57 -5.93
N ALA A 332 2.67 -24.31 -5.71
CA ALA A 332 2.22 -24.72 -4.37
C ALA A 332 3.24 -25.62 -3.63
N GLY A 333 3.98 -26.45 -4.36
CA GLY A 333 5.03 -27.29 -3.79
C GLY A 333 6.19 -26.46 -3.22
N GLU A 334 6.67 -25.48 -3.98
CA GLU A 334 7.70 -24.54 -3.52
C GLU A 334 7.20 -23.69 -2.34
N CYS A 335 5.98 -23.20 -2.41
CA CYS A 335 5.37 -22.42 -1.34
C CYS A 335 5.25 -23.23 -0.04
N SER A 336 4.78 -24.48 -0.11
CA SER A 336 4.68 -25.36 1.06
C SER A 336 6.06 -25.70 1.64
N ALA A 337 7.08 -25.88 0.81
CA ALA A 337 8.46 -26.10 1.26
C ALA A 337 9.01 -24.86 1.99
N ALA A 338 8.76 -23.66 1.45
CA ALA A 338 9.15 -22.40 2.10
C ALA A 338 8.44 -22.20 3.45
N ILE A 339 7.14 -22.53 3.56
CA ILE A 339 6.40 -22.49 4.84
C ILE A 339 7.07 -23.39 5.86
N ARG A 340 7.37 -24.66 5.50
CA ARG A 340 8.06 -25.60 6.40
C ARG A 340 9.40 -25.06 6.86
N SER A 341 10.24 -24.63 5.91
CA SER A 341 11.57 -24.11 6.20
C SER A 341 11.53 -22.97 7.20
N LEU A 342 10.69 -21.96 6.96
CA LEU A 342 10.60 -20.77 7.81
C LEU A 342 10.00 -21.07 9.18
N CYS A 343 9.04 -21.98 9.29
CA CYS A 343 8.43 -22.35 10.56
C CYS A 343 9.32 -23.24 11.44
N THR A 344 10.31 -23.91 10.85
CA THR A 344 11.32 -24.73 11.58
C THR A 344 12.59 -23.94 11.89
N GLU A 345 12.75 -22.76 11.34
CA GLU A 345 13.92 -21.91 11.57
C GLU A 345 14.00 -21.46 13.02
N THR A 346 15.04 -21.89 13.73
CA THR A 346 15.25 -21.60 15.16
C THR A 346 16.05 -20.33 15.40
N LYS A 347 16.79 -19.83 14.39
CA LYS A 347 17.64 -18.64 14.48
C LYS A 347 17.09 -17.50 13.63
N MET A 348 16.23 -16.68 14.21
CA MET A 348 15.81 -15.44 13.54
C MET A 348 16.93 -14.40 13.56
N ASN A 349 17.26 -13.84 12.41
CA ASN A 349 18.18 -12.71 12.31
C ASN A 349 17.47 -11.41 12.75
N THR A 350 17.45 -11.16 14.06
CA THR A 350 16.79 -9.97 14.63
C THR A 350 17.38 -8.66 14.11
N GLN A 351 18.65 -8.64 13.71
CA GLN A 351 19.32 -7.47 13.14
C GLN A 351 18.77 -7.14 11.73
N ALA A 352 18.42 -8.15 10.94
CA ALA A 352 17.79 -7.97 9.64
C ALA A 352 16.45 -7.23 9.75
N PHE A 353 15.60 -7.65 10.69
CA PHE A 353 14.33 -7.00 10.96
C PHE A 353 14.50 -5.55 11.46
N ALA A 354 15.43 -5.32 12.38
CA ALA A 354 15.70 -3.99 12.90
C ALA A 354 16.19 -3.04 11.78
N ARG A 355 17.08 -3.51 10.91
CA ARG A 355 17.56 -2.73 9.75
C ARG A 355 16.41 -2.37 8.80
N TYR A 356 15.57 -3.35 8.43
CA TYR A 356 14.42 -3.09 7.55
C TYR A 356 13.44 -2.08 8.18
N ALA A 357 13.07 -2.28 9.44
CA ALA A 357 12.16 -1.39 10.16
C ALA A 357 12.71 0.04 10.24
N HIS A 358 14.00 0.20 10.56
CA HIS A 358 14.66 1.52 10.63
C HIS A 358 14.71 2.24 9.28
N GLU A 359 14.95 1.53 8.18
CA GLU A 359 14.97 2.16 6.84
C GLU A 359 13.58 2.60 6.37
N HIS A 360 12.51 2.04 6.95
CA HIS A 360 11.12 2.34 6.61
C HIS A 360 10.34 3.04 7.74
N GLU A 361 11.03 3.60 8.74
CA GLU A 361 10.38 4.40 9.78
C GLU A 361 9.92 5.77 9.24
N VAL A 362 8.91 6.34 9.88
CA VAL A 362 8.25 7.57 9.41
C VAL A 362 9.18 8.79 9.47
N GLU A 363 10.12 8.80 10.37
CA GLU A 363 11.12 9.88 10.56
C GLU A 363 11.97 10.11 9.32
N LYS A 364 12.15 9.10 8.47
CA LYS A 364 12.85 9.23 7.18
C LYS A 364 12.13 10.17 6.20
N LEU A 365 10.83 10.41 6.39
CA LEU A 365 10.10 11.42 5.59
C LEU A 365 10.69 12.81 5.74
N ILE A 366 11.21 13.18 6.92
CA ILE A 366 11.82 14.49 7.18
C ILE A 366 12.98 14.72 6.19
N THR A 367 13.82 13.70 5.98
CA THR A 367 14.93 13.80 5.02
C THR A 367 14.41 14.00 3.60
N CYS A 368 13.39 13.25 3.19
CA CYS A 368 12.77 13.38 1.87
C CYS A 368 12.13 14.76 1.68
N PHE A 369 11.40 15.25 2.68
CA PHE A 369 10.73 16.54 2.63
C PHE A 369 11.72 17.71 2.62
N ASN A 370 12.84 17.61 3.36
CA ASN A 370 13.93 18.58 3.27
C ASN A 370 14.57 18.62 1.88
N GLN A 371 14.65 17.49 1.18
CA GLN A 371 15.13 17.48 -0.20
C GLN A 371 14.12 18.14 -1.14
N ILE A 372 12.82 17.90 -0.98
CA ILE A 372 11.77 18.57 -1.76
C ILE A 372 11.80 20.08 -1.54
N SER A 373 11.87 20.53 -0.28
CA SER A 373 11.83 21.96 0.06
C SER A 373 13.00 22.77 -0.51
N LYS A 374 14.17 22.14 -0.73
CA LYS A 374 15.33 22.79 -1.36
C LYS A 374 15.12 23.15 -2.85
N HIS A 375 14.13 22.53 -3.51
CA HIS A 375 13.82 22.75 -4.92
C HIS A 375 12.62 23.66 -5.13
N ILE A 376 12.06 24.23 -4.05
CA ILE A 376 10.98 25.21 -4.12
C ILE A 376 11.59 26.59 -4.33
N GLN A 377 11.16 27.26 -5.40
CA GLN A 377 11.62 28.59 -5.79
C GLN A 377 10.78 29.70 -5.15
#